data_07d15c34393bff915171b669b929996d
#
_entry.id   07d15c34393bff915171b669b929996d
#
_cell.length_a   1.000
_cell.length_b   1.000
_cell.length_c   1.000
_cell.angle_alpha   90.00
_cell.angle_beta   90.00
_cell.angle_gamma   90.00
#
_symmetry.space_group_name_H-M   'P 1'
#
loop_
_entity.id
_entity.type
_entity.pdbx_description
1 polymer ?
#
loop_
_entity_poly.entity_id
_entity_poly.type
_entity_poly.pdbx_seq_one_letter_code
_entity_poly.pdbx_strand_id
1 'polypeptide(L)'
;PGSLYFIKHKDADGNENYTLGAEGYVLNKTIDELKANGSIVLTGSEVKSATAGAWDDQKTGKKMYGVDLTLNAEGTDAFAAATTEAYNNGNDTIAIYYDGELISVPSVNAIIENGQAQITGSASYEEADNIASTIRIGGLNLELEEISSKVVGAQLGEEAISTSLKAGAIGLAAVCLFMIFVYLLPGFA
;
A
#
# COMPACT_ATOMS: atom_id res chain seq x y z
N PRO A 1 -7.44 -2.16 -8.34
CA PRO A 1 -7.63 -2.02 -6.89
C PRO A 1 -7.03 -0.69 -6.46
N GLY A 2 -7.83 0.14 -5.77
CA GLY A 2 -7.43 1.47 -5.37
C GLY A 2 -6.25 1.43 -4.41
N SER A 3 -5.23 2.22 -4.68
CA SER A 3 -4.05 2.33 -3.82
C SER A 3 -4.14 3.59 -2.97
N LEU A 4 -3.93 3.44 -1.66
CA LEU A 4 -3.91 4.53 -0.70
C LEU A 4 -2.50 5.08 -0.53
N TYR A 5 -2.33 6.40 -0.63
CA TYR A 5 -1.06 7.10 -0.41
C TYR A 5 -1.26 8.35 0.45
N PHE A 6 -0.29 8.58 1.34
CA PHE A 6 -0.12 9.84 2.04
C PHE A 6 1.04 10.60 1.39
N ILE A 7 0.81 11.83 0.96
CA ILE A 7 1.70 12.55 0.06
C ILE A 7 2.10 13.88 0.70
N LYS A 8 3.41 14.17 0.77
CA LYS A 8 3.93 15.48 1.18
C LYS A 8 3.50 16.56 0.21
N HIS A 9 3.25 17.78 0.72
CA HIS A 9 2.92 18.92 -0.14
C HIS A 9 4.07 19.25 -1.12
N LYS A 10 5.31 19.23 -0.64
CA LYS A 10 6.50 19.54 -1.45
C LYS A 10 7.48 18.39 -1.50
N ASP A 11 8.19 18.30 -2.62
CA ASP A 11 9.35 17.43 -2.76
C ASP A 11 10.62 18.04 -2.14
N ALA A 12 11.73 17.33 -2.22
CA ALA A 12 13.03 17.78 -1.68
C ALA A 12 13.56 19.05 -2.37
N ASP A 13 13.14 19.33 -3.59
CA ASP A 13 13.52 20.52 -4.37
C ASP A 13 12.58 21.70 -4.14
N GLY A 14 11.53 21.52 -3.31
CA GLY A 14 10.54 22.54 -2.97
C GLY A 14 9.40 22.69 -3.98
N ASN A 15 9.29 21.79 -4.98
CA ASN A 15 8.19 21.81 -5.93
C ASN A 15 6.93 21.19 -5.32
N GLU A 16 5.79 21.82 -5.56
CA GLU A 16 4.50 21.35 -5.07
C GLU A 16 4.06 20.07 -5.79
N ASN A 17 3.68 19.07 -5.01
CA ASN A 17 3.20 17.79 -5.48
C ASN A 17 1.71 17.80 -5.82
N TYR A 18 0.96 18.74 -5.22
CA TYR A 18 -0.44 19.01 -5.50
C TYR A 18 -0.77 20.48 -5.25
N THR A 19 -1.79 20.98 -5.90
CA THR A 19 -2.25 22.37 -5.78
C THR A 19 -3.77 22.43 -5.72
N LEU A 20 -4.31 23.54 -5.19
CA LEU A 20 -5.75 23.80 -5.18
C LEU A 20 -6.17 24.28 -6.57
N GLY A 21 -6.95 23.47 -7.28
CA GLY A 21 -7.58 23.80 -8.55
C GLY A 21 -9.00 24.38 -8.36
N ALA A 22 -9.73 24.53 -9.47
CA ALA A 22 -11.08 25.11 -9.46
C ALA A 22 -12.15 24.21 -8.81
N GLU A 23 -11.96 22.88 -8.87
CA GLU A 23 -12.89 21.87 -8.35
C GLU A 23 -12.36 21.13 -7.12
N GLY A 24 -11.22 21.54 -6.55
CA GLY A 24 -10.57 20.92 -5.41
C GLY A 24 -9.07 20.72 -5.65
N TYR A 25 -8.42 20.00 -4.76
CA TYR A 25 -6.99 19.70 -4.90
C TYR A 25 -6.72 18.71 -6.04
N VAL A 26 -5.66 18.97 -6.80
CA VAL A 26 -5.20 18.12 -7.92
C VAL A 26 -3.72 17.79 -7.77
N LEU A 27 -3.33 16.59 -8.17
CA LEU A 27 -1.93 16.20 -8.25
C LEU A 27 -1.22 16.91 -9.41
N ASN A 28 -0.04 17.42 -9.16
CA ASN A 28 0.85 18.00 -10.17
C ASN A 28 1.78 16.97 -10.81
N LYS A 29 1.88 15.77 -10.21
CA LYS A 29 2.76 14.68 -10.59
C LYS A 29 2.02 13.35 -10.56
N THR A 30 2.49 12.39 -11.34
CA THR A 30 1.99 11.01 -11.29
C THR A 30 2.45 10.31 -10.01
N ILE A 31 1.75 9.25 -9.62
CA ILE A 31 2.11 8.44 -8.44
C ILE A 31 3.53 7.86 -8.57
N ASP A 32 3.95 7.47 -9.76
CA ASP A 32 5.30 6.94 -10.00
C ASP A 32 6.39 8.00 -9.82
N GLU A 33 6.14 9.24 -10.25
CA GLU A 33 7.02 10.38 -9.98
C GLU A 33 7.09 10.71 -8.48
N LEU A 34 5.95 10.63 -7.77
CA LEU A 34 5.89 10.87 -6.32
C LEU A 34 6.63 9.78 -5.52
N LYS A 35 6.60 8.53 -5.98
CA LYS A 35 7.41 7.44 -5.43
C LYS A 35 8.90 7.67 -5.68
N ALA A 36 9.25 8.03 -6.91
CA ALA A 36 10.64 8.23 -7.31
C ALA A 36 11.32 9.41 -6.58
N ASN A 37 10.59 10.48 -6.28
CA ASN A 37 11.11 11.66 -5.58
C ASN A 37 10.97 11.59 -4.05
N GLY A 38 10.47 10.47 -3.49
CA GLY A 38 10.33 10.28 -2.05
C GLY A 38 9.23 11.11 -1.38
N SER A 39 8.23 11.56 -2.14
CA SER A 39 7.10 12.34 -1.61
C SER A 39 5.99 11.48 -1.01
N ILE A 40 5.99 10.16 -1.23
CA ILE A 40 5.07 9.24 -0.57
C ILE A 40 5.57 9.00 0.86
N VAL A 41 4.76 9.38 1.85
CA VAL A 41 5.04 9.20 3.29
C VAL A 41 4.64 7.81 3.74
N LEU A 42 3.40 7.44 3.42
CA LEU A 42 2.77 6.17 3.81
C LEU A 42 1.98 5.62 2.63
N THR A 43 1.82 4.31 2.65
CA THR A 43 0.84 3.59 1.84
C THR A 43 -0.23 2.98 2.76
N GLY A 44 -1.17 2.25 2.20
CA GLY A 44 -2.18 1.57 3.02
C GLY A 44 -1.62 0.49 3.95
N SER A 45 -0.45 -0.09 3.64
CA SER A 45 0.18 -1.16 4.45
C SER A 45 0.64 -0.69 5.83
N GLU A 46 0.92 0.60 6.01
CA GLU A 46 1.33 1.17 7.29
C GLU A 46 0.13 1.55 8.19
N VAL A 47 -1.10 1.49 7.67
CA VAL A 47 -2.31 1.83 8.43
C VAL A 47 -2.88 0.60 9.14
N LYS A 48 -2.91 0.61 10.47
CA LYS A 48 -3.55 -0.43 11.29
C LYS A 48 -5.06 -0.26 11.42
N SER A 49 -5.50 0.98 11.64
CA SER A 49 -6.93 1.28 11.79
C SER A 49 -7.23 2.73 11.42
N ALA A 50 -8.45 2.96 10.93
CA ALA A 50 -9.02 4.27 10.71
C ALA A 50 -10.48 4.25 11.18
N THR A 51 -10.86 5.19 12.05
CA THR A 51 -12.19 5.25 12.67
C THR A 51 -12.68 6.69 12.69
N ALA A 52 -13.92 6.91 12.26
CA ALA A 52 -14.54 8.23 12.38
C ALA A 52 -14.73 8.63 13.85
N GLY A 53 -14.45 9.88 14.17
CA GLY A 53 -14.59 10.45 15.50
C GLY A 53 -15.33 11.78 15.48
N ALA A 54 -15.87 12.14 16.64
CA ALA A 54 -16.46 13.44 16.89
C ALA A 54 -15.98 13.97 18.26
N TRP A 55 -15.49 15.19 18.28
CA TRP A 55 -14.93 15.85 19.48
C TRP A 55 -15.56 17.20 19.67
N ASP A 56 -15.55 17.68 20.89
CA ASP A 56 -15.92 19.04 21.18
C ASP A 56 -14.66 19.93 21.20
N ASP A 57 -14.62 20.95 20.34
CA ASP A 57 -13.54 21.94 20.37
C ASP A 57 -13.60 22.71 21.70
N GLN A 58 -12.57 22.53 22.52
CA GLN A 58 -12.49 23.12 23.84
C GLN A 58 -12.45 24.65 23.84
N LYS A 59 -12.12 25.28 22.71
CA LYS A 59 -12.05 26.74 22.59
C LYS A 59 -13.38 27.34 22.12
N THR A 60 -14.08 26.67 21.23
CA THR A 60 -15.29 27.19 20.58
C THR A 60 -16.58 26.49 21.03
N GLY A 61 -16.47 25.31 21.66
CA GLY A 61 -17.60 24.46 22.04
C GLY A 61 -18.32 23.83 20.84
N LYS A 62 -17.78 23.95 19.63
CA LYS A 62 -18.35 23.36 18.43
C LYS A 62 -17.92 21.92 18.29
N LYS A 63 -18.80 21.05 17.77
CA LYS A 63 -18.44 19.68 17.37
C LYS A 63 -17.54 19.72 16.16
N MET A 64 -16.42 19.02 16.25
CA MET A 64 -15.51 18.74 15.14
C MET A 64 -15.62 17.25 14.78
N TYR A 65 -15.51 16.96 13.51
CA TYR A 65 -15.55 15.61 12.97
C TYR A 65 -14.24 15.31 12.24
N GLY A 66 -13.84 14.05 12.24
CA GLY A 66 -12.64 13.63 11.57
C GLY A 66 -12.35 12.14 11.74
N VAL A 67 -11.12 11.73 11.48
CA VAL A 67 -10.70 10.34 11.51
C VAL A 67 -9.56 10.15 12.50
N ASP A 68 -9.71 9.21 13.41
CA ASP A 68 -8.62 8.68 14.24
C ASP A 68 -7.88 7.60 13.45
N LEU A 69 -6.60 7.80 13.24
CA LEU A 69 -5.71 6.94 12.49
C LEU A 69 -4.69 6.30 13.42
N THR A 70 -4.50 4.98 13.32
CA THR A 70 -3.42 4.28 14.02
C THR A 70 -2.50 3.63 12.99
N LEU A 71 -1.20 3.85 13.14
CA LEU A 71 -0.15 3.34 12.26
C LEU A 71 0.58 2.14 12.89
N ASN A 72 1.24 1.34 12.05
CA ASN A 72 2.20 0.35 12.51
C ASN A 72 3.55 1.00 12.87
N ALA A 73 4.57 0.23 13.26
CA ALA A 73 5.86 0.76 13.68
C ALA A 73 6.58 1.52 12.55
N GLU A 74 6.60 0.95 11.34
CA GLU A 74 7.24 1.57 10.17
C GLU A 74 6.54 2.87 9.78
N GLY A 75 5.21 2.86 9.76
CA GLY A 75 4.40 4.05 9.50
C GLY A 75 4.55 5.12 10.56
N THR A 76 4.73 4.74 11.84
CA THR A 76 4.97 5.68 12.94
C THR A 76 6.26 6.48 12.69
N ASP A 77 7.36 5.82 12.37
CA ASP A 77 8.65 6.47 12.14
C ASP A 77 8.61 7.39 10.90
N ALA A 78 8.04 6.90 9.80
CA ALA A 78 7.89 7.67 8.57
C ALA A 78 6.99 8.90 8.75
N PHE A 79 5.89 8.74 9.49
CA PHE A 79 4.94 9.82 9.75
C PHE A 79 5.48 10.86 10.72
N ALA A 80 6.27 10.44 11.74
CA ALA A 80 6.97 11.34 12.65
C ALA A 80 7.92 12.25 11.89
N ALA A 81 8.72 11.71 10.96
CA ALA A 81 9.62 12.50 10.12
C ALA A 81 8.86 13.48 9.22
N ALA A 82 7.80 13.03 8.55
CA ALA A 82 7.01 13.86 7.64
C ALA A 82 6.23 14.97 8.37
N THR A 83 5.66 14.67 9.54
CA THR A 83 4.94 15.67 10.35
C THR A 83 5.88 16.68 10.98
N THR A 84 7.11 16.28 11.34
CA THR A 84 8.16 17.21 11.78
C THR A 84 8.53 18.19 10.68
N GLU A 85 8.75 17.70 9.46
CA GLU A 85 9.06 18.53 8.30
C GLU A 85 7.92 19.51 7.99
N ALA A 86 6.69 19.01 7.88
CA ALA A 86 5.52 19.82 7.57
C ALA A 86 5.23 20.89 8.65
N TYR A 87 5.35 20.53 9.94
CA TYR A 87 5.16 21.46 11.05
C TYR A 87 6.18 22.60 11.03
N ASN A 88 7.47 22.28 10.79
CA ASN A 88 8.54 23.25 10.73
C ASN A 88 8.44 24.16 9.49
N ASN A 89 7.79 23.70 8.43
CA ASN A 89 7.53 24.47 7.21
C ASN A 89 6.25 25.33 7.28
N GLY A 90 5.78 25.64 8.48
CA GLY A 90 4.63 26.53 8.69
C GLY A 90 3.28 25.81 8.67
N ASN A 91 3.21 24.61 9.22
CA ASN A 91 2.03 23.77 9.27
C ASN A 91 1.55 23.35 7.87
N ASP A 92 2.48 22.91 7.05
CA ASP A 92 2.20 22.41 5.70
C ASP A 92 1.23 21.22 5.73
N THR A 93 0.76 20.79 4.59
CA THR A 93 -0.27 19.75 4.45
C THR A 93 0.34 18.39 4.11
N ILE A 94 -0.35 17.31 4.47
CA ILE A 94 -0.12 15.95 3.97
C ILE A 94 -1.42 15.47 3.33
N ALA A 95 -1.42 15.30 2.02
CA ALA A 95 -2.59 14.88 1.28
C ALA A 95 -2.83 13.37 1.40
N ILE A 96 -4.09 12.97 1.43
CA ILE A 96 -4.54 11.58 1.40
C ILE A 96 -5.16 11.31 0.03
N TYR A 97 -4.52 10.43 -0.72
CA TYR A 97 -4.90 10.05 -2.07
C TYR A 97 -5.40 8.62 -2.12
N TYR A 98 -6.50 8.40 -2.82
CA TYR A 98 -7.07 7.08 -3.07
C TYR A 98 -7.69 7.01 -4.46
N ASP A 99 -7.29 6.00 -5.24
CA ASP A 99 -7.89 5.58 -6.52
C ASP A 99 -8.16 6.73 -7.54
N GLY A 100 -7.22 7.65 -7.67
CA GLY A 100 -7.31 8.76 -8.64
C GLY A 100 -7.65 10.10 -8.02
N GLU A 101 -8.06 10.17 -6.76
CA GLU A 101 -8.55 11.38 -6.12
C GLU A 101 -7.82 11.71 -4.81
N LEU A 102 -7.68 13.02 -4.54
CA LEU A 102 -7.25 13.51 -3.22
C LEU A 102 -8.48 13.61 -2.33
N ILE A 103 -8.66 12.63 -1.43
CA ILE A 103 -9.86 12.53 -0.57
C ILE A 103 -9.82 13.47 0.63
N SER A 104 -8.64 13.91 1.05
CA SER A 104 -8.45 14.88 2.13
C SER A 104 -7.06 15.50 2.06
N VAL A 105 -6.94 16.79 2.45
CA VAL A 105 -5.66 17.53 2.49
C VAL A 105 -5.54 18.28 3.83
N PRO A 106 -5.38 17.56 4.94
CA PRO A 106 -5.27 18.17 6.27
C PRO A 106 -3.95 18.91 6.47
N SER A 107 -3.99 20.03 7.23
CA SER A 107 -2.80 20.69 7.72
C SER A 107 -2.19 19.95 8.91
N VAL A 108 -0.87 19.92 8.98
CA VAL A 108 -0.13 19.33 10.09
C VAL A 108 0.02 20.37 11.20
N ASN A 109 -0.76 20.23 12.27
CA ASN A 109 -0.80 21.17 13.39
C ASN A 109 0.06 20.73 14.58
N ALA A 110 0.61 19.50 14.54
CA ALA A 110 1.48 18.96 15.57
C ALA A 110 2.39 17.88 15.00
N ILE A 111 3.54 17.66 15.66
CA ILE A 111 4.42 16.52 15.36
C ILE A 111 3.80 15.27 15.98
N ILE A 112 3.72 14.18 15.19
CA ILE A 112 3.06 12.93 15.58
C ILE A 112 4.10 11.82 15.65
N GLU A 113 4.56 11.49 16.85
CA GLU A 113 5.61 10.50 17.12
C GLU A 113 5.09 9.16 17.66
N ASN A 114 3.81 9.10 18.04
CA ASN A 114 3.21 7.95 18.72
C ASN A 114 2.41 7.03 17.77
N GLY A 115 2.40 7.31 16.48
CA GLY A 115 1.63 6.54 15.49
C GLY A 115 0.11 6.70 15.59
N GLN A 116 -0.38 7.68 16.35
CA GLN A 116 -1.79 8.03 16.46
C GLN A 116 -2.00 9.43 15.88
N ALA A 117 -2.66 9.51 14.75
CA ALA A 117 -2.96 10.76 14.07
C ALA A 117 -4.46 11.03 14.10
N GLN A 118 -4.82 12.31 14.18
CA GLN A 118 -6.19 12.76 14.07
C GLN A 118 -6.33 13.67 12.86
N ILE A 119 -7.10 13.23 11.87
CA ILE A 119 -7.43 14.00 10.69
C ILE A 119 -8.71 14.76 11.00
N THR A 120 -8.63 16.07 11.17
CA THR A 120 -9.76 16.93 11.48
C THR A 120 -10.19 17.75 10.26
N GLY A 121 -11.40 18.32 10.31
CA GLY A 121 -11.90 19.24 9.27
C GLY A 121 -13.00 18.68 8.38
N SER A 122 -13.49 17.47 8.66
CA SER A 122 -14.70 16.96 8.01
C SER A 122 -15.91 17.78 8.42
N ALA A 123 -16.79 18.09 7.45
CA ALA A 123 -17.98 18.89 7.69
C ALA A 123 -19.06 18.13 8.51
N SER A 124 -19.03 16.79 8.47
CA SER A 124 -19.98 15.93 9.17
C SER A 124 -19.32 14.62 9.60
N TYR A 125 -19.99 13.89 10.51
CA TYR A 125 -19.59 12.55 10.89
C TYR A 125 -19.65 11.57 9.70
N GLU A 126 -20.62 11.72 8.82
CA GLU A 126 -20.79 10.90 7.61
C GLU A 126 -19.58 11.05 6.67
N GLU A 127 -19.13 12.29 6.45
CA GLU A 127 -17.92 12.55 5.65
C GLU A 127 -16.68 11.92 6.29
N ALA A 128 -16.51 12.07 7.62
CA ALA A 128 -15.42 11.43 8.36
C ALA A 128 -15.47 9.90 8.25
N ASP A 129 -16.65 9.28 8.30
CA ASP A 129 -16.82 7.84 8.18
C ASP A 129 -16.53 7.34 6.75
N ASN A 130 -16.89 8.12 5.73
CA ASN A 130 -16.53 7.83 4.34
C ASN A 130 -15.00 7.84 4.15
N ILE A 131 -14.30 8.87 4.68
CA ILE A 131 -12.84 8.95 4.64
C ILE A 131 -12.22 7.77 5.39
N ALA A 132 -12.67 7.47 6.61
CA ALA A 132 -12.16 6.35 7.41
C ALA A 132 -12.38 5.00 6.70
N SER A 133 -13.53 4.81 6.06
CA SER A 133 -13.85 3.59 5.30
C SER A 133 -12.96 3.44 4.08
N THR A 134 -12.71 4.52 3.35
CA THR A 134 -11.81 4.55 2.19
C THR A 134 -10.38 4.20 2.60
N ILE A 135 -9.90 4.75 3.72
CA ILE A 135 -8.58 4.43 4.26
C ILE A 135 -8.49 2.94 4.64
N ARG A 136 -9.51 2.38 5.32
CA ARG A 136 -9.55 0.94 5.65
C ARG A 136 -9.53 0.04 4.43
N ILE A 137 -10.30 0.37 3.40
CA ILE A 137 -10.34 -0.39 2.14
C ILE A 137 -8.99 -0.33 1.43
N GLY A 138 -8.35 0.84 1.38
CA GLY A 138 -7.03 1.02 0.78
C GLY A 138 -5.92 0.26 1.53
N GLY A 139 -6.01 0.15 2.85
CA GLY A 139 -5.11 -0.67 3.66
C GLY A 139 -5.24 -2.17 3.40
N LEU A 140 -6.47 -2.68 3.37
CA LEU A 140 -6.76 -4.11 3.13
C LEU A 140 -6.34 -4.58 1.73
N ASN A 141 -6.49 -3.74 0.71
CA ASN A 141 -6.15 -4.12 -0.66
C ASN A 141 -4.65 -4.38 -0.85
N LEU A 142 -3.78 -3.67 -0.14
CA LEU A 142 -2.34 -3.88 -0.22
C LEU A 142 -1.88 -5.17 0.47
N GLU A 143 -2.48 -5.53 1.61
CA GLU A 143 -2.19 -6.80 2.28
C GLU A 143 -2.60 -8.01 1.42
N LEU A 144 -3.73 -7.95 0.75
CA LEU A 144 -4.21 -9.02 -0.13
C LEU A 144 -3.35 -9.17 -1.40
N GLU A 145 -2.79 -8.09 -1.93
CA GLU A 145 -1.93 -8.14 -3.10
C GLU A 145 -0.56 -8.76 -2.76
N GLU A 146 0.00 -8.46 -1.61
CA GLU A 146 1.28 -9.04 -1.16
C GLU A 146 1.16 -10.53 -0.84
N ILE A 147 0.08 -10.99 -0.23
CA ILE A 147 -0.17 -12.40 0.04
C ILE A 147 -0.42 -13.18 -1.26
N SER A 148 -1.14 -12.60 -2.22
CA SER A 148 -1.42 -13.24 -3.51
C SER A 148 -0.15 -13.39 -4.37
N SER A 149 0.79 -12.45 -4.32
CA SER A 149 2.05 -12.50 -5.07
C SER A 149 3.03 -13.55 -4.49
N LYS A 150 3.04 -13.78 -3.19
CA LYS A 150 3.94 -14.75 -2.56
C LYS A 150 3.50 -16.22 -2.72
N VAL A 151 2.21 -16.47 -2.89
CA VAL A 151 1.69 -17.86 -2.94
C VAL A 151 1.70 -18.46 -4.35
N VAL A 152 1.60 -17.64 -5.40
CA VAL A 152 1.48 -18.17 -6.77
C VAL A 152 2.83 -18.45 -7.45
N GLY A 153 3.93 -17.85 -6.96
CA GLY A 153 5.25 -17.97 -7.60
C GLY A 153 6.08 -19.20 -7.21
N ALA A 154 5.86 -19.80 -6.04
CA ALA A 154 6.80 -20.80 -5.51
C ALA A 154 6.34 -22.26 -5.63
N GLN A 155 5.06 -22.57 -5.77
CA GLN A 155 4.58 -23.95 -5.73
C GLN A 155 4.37 -24.63 -7.09
N LEU A 156 4.24 -23.88 -8.18
CA LEU A 156 3.99 -24.48 -9.50
C LEU A 156 5.26 -24.82 -10.30
N GLY A 157 6.43 -24.34 -9.88
CA GLY A 157 7.69 -24.57 -10.61
C GLY A 157 8.44 -25.83 -10.18
N GLU A 158 8.52 -26.15 -8.88
CA GLU A 158 9.35 -27.25 -8.41
C GLU A 158 8.70 -28.63 -8.54
N GLU A 159 7.40 -28.77 -8.33
CA GLU A 159 6.72 -30.07 -8.51
C GLU A 159 6.57 -30.47 -9.98
N ALA A 160 6.35 -29.52 -10.88
CA ALA A 160 6.24 -29.82 -12.32
C ALA A 160 7.59 -30.29 -12.90
N ILE A 161 8.70 -29.68 -12.50
CA ILE A 161 10.04 -30.05 -12.97
C ILE A 161 10.45 -31.41 -12.43
N SER A 162 10.22 -31.69 -11.13
CA SER A 162 10.59 -32.97 -10.51
C SER A 162 9.77 -34.13 -11.07
N THR A 163 8.49 -33.92 -11.34
CA THR A 163 7.61 -34.94 -11.93
C THR A 163 7.95 -35.23 -13.39
N SER A 164 8.24 -34.20 -14.18
CA SER A 164 8.67 -34.36 -15.59
C SER A 164 10.02 -35.06 -15.70
N LEU A 165 10.97 -34.78 -14.81
CA LEU A 165 12.28 -35.42 -14.80
C LEU A 165 12.18 -36.91 -14.43
N LYS A 166 11.35 -37.27 -13.44
CA LYS A 166 11.07 -38.66 -13.06
C LYS A 166 10.38 -39.44 -14.18
N ALA A 167 9.38 -38.84 -14.80
CA ALA A 167 8.68 -39.46 -15.93
C ALA A 167 9.63 -39.68 -17.14
N GLY A 168 10.49 -38.73 -17.47
CA GLY A 168 11.51 -38.86 -18.51
C GLY A 168 12.53 -39.97 -18.23
N ALA A 169 13.01 -40.10 -17.00
CA ALA A 169 13.96 -41.14 -16.58
C ALA A 169 13.32 -42.54 -16.68
N ILE A 170 12.06 -42.70 -16.27
CA ILE A 170 11.31 -43.95 -16.36
C ILE A 170 11.10 -44.35 -17.83
N GLY A 171 10.73 -43.40 -18.68
CA GLY A 171 10.54 -43.60 -20.11
C GLY A 171 11.83 -44.06 -20.81
N LEU A 172 12.96 -43.41 -20.49
CA LEU A 172 14.25 -43.77 -21.03
C LEU A 172 14.69 -45.20 -20.61
N ALA A 173 14.49 -45.53 -19.32
CA ALA A 173 14.79 -46.87 -18.81
C ALA A 173 13.93 -47.97 -19.47
N ALA A 174 12.66 -47.70 -19.70
CA ALA A 174 11.75 -48.62 -20.38
C ALA A 174 12.16 -48.87 -21.85
N VAL A 175 12.58 -47.83 -22.57
CA VAL A 175 13.08 -47.96 -23.96
C VAL A 175 14.39 -48.73 -24.01
N CYS A 176 15.32 -48.50 -23.08
CA CYS A 176 16.58 -49.26 -22.99
C CYS A 176 16.34 -50.73 -22.68
N LEU A 177 15.44 -51.08 -21.77
CA LEU A 177 15.06 -52.44 -21.44
C LEU A 177 14.40 -53.15 -22.67
N PHE A 178 13.51 -52.44 -23.35
CA PHE A 178 12.90 -52.98 -24.59
C PHE A 178 13.90 -53.25 -25.69
N MET A 179 14.85 -52.34 -25.90
CA MET A 179 15.92 -52.53 -26.88
C MET A 179 16.82 -53.73 -26.52
N ILE A 180 17.19 -53.90 -25.24
CA ILE A 180 17.97 -55.03 -24.78
C ILE A 180 17.19 -56.35 -25.03
N PHE A 181 15.90 -56.37 -24.72
CA PHE A 181 15.07 -57.58 -24.93
C PHE A 181 14.91 -57.94 -26.41
N VAL A 182 14.70 -56.97 -27.27
CA VAL A 182 14.50 -57.17 -28.73
C VAL A 182 15.84 -57.56 -29.40
N TYR A 183 16.96 -57.01 -29.00
CA TYR A 183 18.27 -57.31 -29.61
C TYR A 183 19.00 -58.50 -29.02
N LEU A 184 18.69 -58.93 -27.78
CA LEU A 184 19.31 -60.13 -27.16
C LEU A 184 18.57 -61.43 -27.56
N LEU A 185 17.30 -61.39 -27.93
CA LEU A 185 16.51 -62.56 -28.28
C LEU A 185 16.80 -63.18 -29.68
N PRO A 186 17.29 -62.46 -30.74
CA PRO A 186 17.58 -63.06 -32.01
C PRO A 186 18.91 -63.87 -32.07
N GLY A 187 19.70 -63.91 -30.98
CA GLY A 187 20.99 -64.66 -30.94
C GLY A 187 20.88 -66.10 -30.44
N PHE A 188 19.65 -66.63 -30.23
CA PHE A 188 19.42 -67.96 -29.65
C PHE A 188 18.48 -68.83 -30.53
N ALA A 189 18.57 -68.72 -31.86
CA ALA A 189 17.94 -69.66 -32.77
C ALA A 189 18.92 -70.13 -33.82
#